data_4f19590f2292429f1bba2d67193a95a3
#
_entry.id   4f19590f2292429f1bba2d67193a95a3
#
_cell.length_a   1.000
_cell.length_b   1.000
_cell.length_c   1.000
_cell.angle_alpha   90.00
_cell.angle_beta   90.00
_cell.angle_gamma   90.00
#
_symmetry.space_group_name_H-M   'P 1'
#
loop_
_entity.id
_entity.type
_entity.pdbx_description
1 polymer ?
#
loop_
_entity_poly.entity_id
_entity_poly.type
_entity_poly.pdbx_seq_one_letter_code
_entity_poly.pdbx_strand_id
1 'polypeptide(L)'
;MRKKSIVAAALLCILIIGITSLYLAGCSNTAKETAVLEEAGTAVSGNAVSENTDDRAGTDTDSDTVKGTEAETGNGETEAQEETVTEPFAEKVRVKGIYVTGAMAGTSNMDNLIALVDRTELNTMVIDVKNDEGRVVYDMDSAFVREIGAVKEYVSDMPGLIRKCKEHGIYLIARIVAFKDPFLAENRQDLALTDKNGNIFRDKSGLAWVNPYKREVWDYLLEIARQAASVGFDEIQFDYIRFSTDAGMSKVDFGEDALEQDKEDVITEFTIYAAQELHDMGVPLSADVYGVIIDSKLDASIVGQNYYEMAKHLDYISPMVYPSHYGPGNLGLAVPDAQPY
;
A
#
# COMPACT_ATOMS: atom_id res chain seq x y z
N MET A 1 24.68 22.36 59.85
CA MET A 1 23.55 21.96 58.97
C MET A 1 23.24 22.89 57.79
N ARG A 2 23.60 24.20 57.82
CA ARG A 2 23.31 25.15 56.72
C ARG A 2 24.14 24.98 55.42
N LYS A 3 25.37 24.44 55.48
CA LYS A 3 26.25 24.26 54.28
C LYS A 3 25.83 23.11 53.35
N LYS A 4 25.15 22.06 53.84
CA LYS A 4 24.69 20.92 53.04
C LYS A 4 23.44 21.27 52.19
N SER A 5 22.58 22.16 52.67
CA SER A 5 21.40 22.62 51.95
C SER A 5 21.73 23.52 50.75
N ILE A 6 22.82 24.32 50.82
CA ILE A 6 23.21 25.21 49.74
C ILE A 6 23.81 24.43 48.57
N VAL A 7 24.57 23.37 48.84
CA VAL A 7 25.16 22.51 47.79
C VAL A 7 24.07 21.70 47.06
N ALA A 8 23.04 21.22 47.77
CA ALA A 8 21.92 20.51 47.16
C ALA A 8 21.06 21.41 46.26
N ALA A 9 20.85 22.67 46.66
CA ALA A 9 20.11 23.64 45.84
C ALA A 9 20.89 24.06 44.57
N ALA A 10 22.22 24.21 44.68
CA ALA A 10 23.06 24.53 43.53
C ALA A 10 23.12 23.38 42.48
N LEU A 11 23.19 22.14 42.94
CA LEU A 11 23.16 20.95 42.06
C LEU A 11 21.80 20.78 41.39
N LEU A 12 20.68 21.09 42.04
CA LEU A 12 19.35 21.05 41.44
C LEU A 12 19.17 22.13 40.35
N CYS A 13 19.67 23.34 40.56
CA CYS A 13 19.63 24.40 39.56
C CYS A 13 20.47 24.08 38.30
N ILE A 14 21.62 23.43 38.45
CA ILE A 14 22.49 23.03 37.30
C ILE A 14 21.78 21.92 36.51
N LEU A 15 21.06 21.01 37.14
CA LEU A 15 20.29 19.94 36.47
C LEU A 15 19.10 20.52 35.67
N ILE A 16 18.40 21.52 36.20
CA ILE A 16 17.28 22.18 35.52
C ILE A 16 17.77 23.00 34.31
N ILE A 17 18.90 23.69 34.40
CA ILE A 17 19.48 24.44 33.29
C ILE A 17 19.99 23.50 32.20
N GLY A 18 20.53 22.34 32.54
CA GLY A 18 20.97 21.30 31.60
C GLY A 18 19.80 20.72 30.79
N ILE A 19 18.66 20.46 31.43
CA ILE A 19 17.46 19.90 30.79
C ILE A 19 16.81 20.94 29.85
N THR A 20 16.73 22.22 30.24
CA THR A 20 16.19 23.28 29.37
C THR A 20 17.08 23.56 28.15
N SER A 21 18.41 23.45 28.27
CA SER A 21 19.33 23.58 27.12
C SER A 21 19.21 22.40 26.14
N LEU A 22 18.92 21.18 26.61
CA LEU A 22 18.66 20.04 25.74
C LEU A 22 17.31 20.16 25.00
N TYR A 23 16.29 20.76 25.64
CA TYR A 23 15.00 21.00 25.01
C TYR A 23 15.06 22.09 23.93
N LEU A 24 15.87 23.14 24.10
CA LEU A 24 16.05 24.20 23.12
C LEU A 24 16.92 23.75 21.94
N ALA A 25 17.83 22.80 22.14
CA ALA A 25 18.64 22.23 21.06
C ALA A 25 17.81 21.24 20.18
N GLY A 26 16.81 20.55 20.75
CA GLY A 26 15.89 19.69 20.01
C GLY A 26 14.92 20.45 19.10
N CYS A 27 14.49 21.65 19.48
CA CYS A 27 13.58 22.46 18.66
C CYS A 27 14.27 23.23 17.52
N SER A 28 15.60 23.39 17.53
CA SER A 28 16.31 24.07 16.45
C SER A 28 16.67 23.16 15.27
N ASN A 29 16.63 21.84 15.43
CA ASN A 29 16.90 20.90 14.33
C ASN A 29 15.68 20.62 13.46
N THR A 30 14.45 20.77 13.98
CA THR A 30 13.22 20.59 13.17
C THR A 30 12.95 21.75 12.21
N ALA A 31 13.54 22.94 12.45
CA ALA A 31 13.41 24.09 11.56
C ALA A 31 14.45 24.12 10.41
N LYS A 32 15.45 23.23 10.41
CA LYS A 32 16.44 23.12 9.34
C LYS A 32 16.12 22.01 8.32
N GLU A 33 15.25 21.07 8.67
CA GLU A 33 14.86 19.99 7.74
C GLU A 33 13.81 20.43 6.72
N THR A 34 13.07 21.51 6.98
CA THR A 34 12.10 22.07 6.02
C THR A 34 12.70 22.98 4.94
N ALA A 35 14.00 23.28 5.01
CA ALA A 35 14.66 24.16 4.04
C ALA A 35 15.55 23.45 3.01
N VAL A 36 15.62 22.11 3.02
CA VAL A 36 16.47 21.31 2.11
C VAL A 36 15.65 20.56 1.04
N LEU A 37 14.34 20.74 0.99
CA LEU A 37 13.46 20.08 0.00
C LEU A 37 13.23 20.90 -1.28
N GLU A 38 13.98 22.00 -1.51
CA GLU A 38 13.73 22.90 -2.65
C GLU A 38 14.80 22.86 -3.77
N GLU A 39 15.80 21.98 -3.70
CA GLU A 39 16.84 21.91 -4.75
C GLU A 39 17.16 20.47 -5.24
N ALA A 40 16.18 19.73 -5.75
CA ALA A 40 16.48 18.57 -6.61
C ALA A 40 15.32 18.28 -7.57
N GLY A 41 15.07 19.19 -8.46
CA GLY A 41 14.03 19.06 -9.48
C GLY A 41 14.38 19.76 -10.78
N THR A 42 15.54 19.46 -11.38
CA THR A 42 15.80 19.87 -12.77
C THR A 42 16.75 18.86 -13.42
N ALA A 43 16.26 18.13 -14.35
CA ALA A 43 16.80 17.79 -15.67
C ALA A 43 16.37 16.42 -16.17
N VAL A 44 15.34 16.34 -16.99
CA VAL A 44 15.45 15.58 -18.24
C VAL A 44 14.73 16.39 -19.33
N SER A 45 15.54 16.89 -20.21
CA SER A 45 15.22 17.65 -21.41
C SER A 45 14.59 16.75 -22.46
N GLY A 46 13.52 17.26 -23.07
CA GLY A 46 12.89 16.65 -24.25
C GLY A 46 13.82 16.61 -25.46
N ASN A 47 13.70 15.54 -26.22
CA ASN A 47 14.12 15.50 -27.62
C ASN A 47 12.89 15.47 -28.50
N ALA A 48 12.68 16.55 -29.21
CA ALA A 48 11.78 16.66 -30.31
C ALA A 48 12.32 15.82 -31.50
N VAL A 49 11.47 15.00 -32.12
CA VAL A 49 11.72 14.40 -33.39
C VAL A 49 10.76 15.04 -34.40
N SER A 50 11.36 15.61 -35.41
CA SER A 50 10.79 16.34 -36.51
C SER A 50 9.92 15.46 -37.42
N GLU A 51 8.84 16.08 -37.89
CA GLU A 51 8.04 15.65 -39.06
C GLU A 51 8.90 15.44 -40.29
N ASN A 52 8.57 14.41 -41.06
CA ASN A 52 8.73 14.40 -42.50
C ASN A 52 7.53 13.72 -43.17
N THR A 53 6.79 14.55 -43.83
CA THR A 53 5.83 14.23 -44.87
C THR A 53 6.53 13.66 -46.10
N ASP A 54 5.98 12.58 -46.71
CA ASP A 54 5.88 12.52 -48.18
C ASP A 54 4.78 11.55 -48.64
N ASP A 55 4.03 12.06 -49.59
CA ASP A 55 2.96 11.46 -50.35
C ASP A 55 3.37 10.24 -51.19
N ARG A 56 2.48 9.29 -51.40
CA ARG A 56 1.99 8.93 -52.75
C ARG A 56 0.90 7.87 -52.77
N ALA A 57 -0.07 8.18 -53.59
CA ALA A 57 -1.24 7.42 -54.01
C ALA A 57 -0.95 6.20 -54.90
N GLY A 58 -1.94 5.29 -55.03
CA GLY A 58 -2.06 4.25 -56.06
C GLY A 58 -3.03 3.14 -55.64
N THR A 59 -4.32 3.29 -55.87
CA THR A 59 -5.27 2.60 -56.76
C THR A 59 -4.93 1.12 -57.11
N ASP A 60 -5.79 0.18 -56.95
CA ASP A 60 -6.90 -0.39 -57.67
C ASP A 60 -7.22 -1.83 -57.24
N THR A 61 -8.51 -2.06 -57.04
CA THR A 61 -9.37 -3.19 -57.42
C THR A 61 -8.76 -4.55 -57.83
N ASP A 62 -9.23 -5.65 -57.29
CA ASP A 62 -10.20 -6.52 -57.96
C ASP A 62 -10.76 -7.64 -57.07
N SER A 63 -12.03 -7.92 -57.31
CA SER A 63 -12.82 -9.02 -56.82
C SER A 63 -12.41 -10.34 -57.47
N ASP A 64 -12.48 -11.45 -56.75
CA ASP A 64 -13.06 -12.67 -57.33
C ASP A 64 -13.56 -13.66 -56.28
N THR A 65 -14.75 -14.13 -56.57
CA THR A 65 -15.56 -15.12 -55.88
C THR A 65 -15.24 -16.51 -56.41
N VAL A 66 -15.00 -17.52 -55.57
CA VAL A 66 -15.31 -18.92 -55.92
C VAL A 66 -15.66 -19.77 -54.68
N LYS A 67 -16.85 -20.31 -54.75
CA LYS A 67 -17.51 -21.48 -54.16
C LYS A 67 -16.69 -22.59 -53.48
N GLY A 68 -17.13 -22.96 -52.32
CA GLY A 68 -17.71 -24.19 -51.78
C GLY A 68 -17.01 -25.54 -51.97
N THR A 69 -16.83 -26.25 -50.88
CA THR A 69 -17.17 -27.69 -50.79
C THR A 69 -17.30 -28.10 -49.29
N GLU A 70 -18.28 -28.95 -49.06
CA GLU A 70 -18.73 -29.49 -47.78
C GLU A 70 -17.83 -30.60 -47.22
N ALA A 71 -18.03 -30.82 -45.91
CA ALA A 71 -17.96 -32.05 -45.11
C ALA A 71 -16.61 -32.45 -44.52
N GLU A 72 -16.51 -32.48 -43.21
CA GLU A 72 -16.69 -33.66 -42.40
C GLU A 72 -16.68 -33.35 -40.89
N THR A 73 -17.61 -34.03 -40.22
CA THR A 73 -17.84 -34.07 -38.80
C THR A 73 -16.67 -34.64 -38.02
N GLY A 74 -16.20 -33.89 -37.02
CA GLY A 74 -15.35 -34.40 -35.93
C GLY A 74 -15.84 -33.85 -34.61
N ASN A 75 -16.58 -34.67 -33.86
CA ASN A 75 -16.92 -34.41 -32.47
C ASN A 75 -15.63 -34.32 -31.63
N GLY A 76 -15.30 -33.13 -31.19
CA GLY A 76 -14.40 -32.87 -30.09
C GLY A 76 -15.19 -32.15 -29.02
N GLU A 77 -15.63 -32.89 -28.01
CA GLU A 77 -16.15 -32.32 -26.76
C GLU A 77 -15.01 -31.53 -26.11
N THR A 78 -15.04 -30.23 -26.30
CA THR A 78 -14.26 -29.32 -25.47
C THR A 78 -15.09 -29.10 -24.22
N GLU A 79 -14.69 -29.72 -23.12
CA GLU A 79 -15.17 -29.33 -21.79
C GLU A 79 -14.88 -27.84 -21.61
N ALA A 80 -15.94 -27.07 -21.72
CA ALA A 80 -15.93 -25.68 -21.26
C ALA A 80 -15.74 -25.74 -19.76
N GLN A 81 -14.60 -25.29 -19.27
CA GLN A 81 -14.44 -24.96 -17.87
C GLN A 81 -15.49 -23.89 -17.55
N GLU A 82 -16.49 -24.26 -16.78
CA GLU A 82 -17.41 -23.33 -16.15
C GLU A 82 -16.57 -22.37 -15.31
N GLU A 83 -16.40 -21.14 -15.80
CA GLU A 83 -16.00 -20.02 -14.94
C GLU A 83 -17.07 -19.95 -13.84
N THR A 84 -16.69 -20.33 -12.64
CA THR A 84 -17.51 -20.11 -11.45
C THR A 84 -17.66 -18.61 -11.29
N VAL A 85 -18.77 -18.08 -11.80
CA VAL A 85 -19.23 -16.73 -11.50
C VAL A 85 -19.54 -16.74 -10.00
N THR A 86 -18.60 -16.27 -9.20
CA THR A 86 -18.85 -16.01 -7.78
C THR A 86 -19.98 -14.98 -7.71
N GLU A 87 -21.08 -15.34 -7.05
CA GLU A 87 -22.18 -14.41 -6.78
C GLU A 87 -21.58 -13.13 -6.17
N PRO A 88 -21.98 -11.95 -6.64
CA PRO A 88 -21.47 -10.70 -6.11
C PRO A 88 -21.79 -10.62 -4.61
N PHE A 89 -20.81 -10.19 -3.80
CA PHE A 89 -21.04 -9.89 -2.39
C PHE A 89 -22.30 -9.03 -2.23
N ALA A 90 -23.07 -9.29 -1.17
CA ALA A 90 -24.25 -8.52 -0.84
C ALA A 90 -23.96 -7.02 -0.94
N GLU A 91 -24.81 -6.30 -1.63
CA GLU A 91 -24.85 -4.85 -1.89
C GLU A 91 -23.54 -4.06 -1.63
N LYS A 92 -22.84 -3.65 -2.69
CA LYS A 92 -21.57 -2.88 -2.60
C LYS A 92 -21.78 -1.60 -1.77
N VAL A 93 -20.99 -1.44 -0.72
CA VAL A 93 -21.04 -0.28 0.15
C VAL A 93 -20.44 0.94 -0.57
N ARG A 94 -21.18 2.03 -0.63
CA ARG A 94 -20.64 3.33 -1.07
C ARG A 94 -19.87 3.96 0.08
N VAL A 95 -18.57 3.72 0.12
CA VAL A 95 -17.69 4.16 1.19
C VAL A 95 -17.55 5.69 1.20
N LYS A 96 -17.78 6.29 2.38
CA LYS A 96 -17.40 7.65 2.76
C LYS A 96 -16.67 7.54 4.09
N GLY A 97 -15.34 7.36 4.04
CA GLY A 97 -14.54 6.95 5.18
C GLY A 97 -13.54 7.96 5.66
N ILE A 98 -13.07 7.74 6.90
CA ILE A 98 -11.88 8.37 7.46
C ILE A 98 -10.83 7.31 7.77
N TYR A 99 -9.56 7.71 7.62
CA TYR A 99 -8.43 6.86 8.00
C TYR A 99 -8.09 7.08 9.48
N VAL A 100 -7.85 5.96 10.18
CA VAL A 100 -7.54 5.91 11.62
C VAL A 100 -6.27 5.08 11.82
N THR A 101 -5.19 5.72 12.30
CA THR A 101 -3.97 4.98 12.64
C THR A 101 -4.22 4.00 13.79
N GLY A 102 -3.46 2.89 13.85
CA GLY A 102 -3.56 1.93 14.94
C GLY A 102 -3.33 2.59 16.32
N ALA A 103 -2.41 3.55 16.41
CA ALA A 103 -2.18 4.30 17.64
C ALA A 103 -3.40 5.14 18.07
N MET A 104 -4.12 5.75 17.13
CA MET A 104 -5.35 6.49 17.40
C MET A 104 -6.49 5.55 17.82
N ALA A 105 -6.61 4.41 17.13
CA ALA A 105 -7.63 3.40 17.39
C ALA A 105 -7.58 2.85 18.83
N GLY A 106 -6.38 2.81 19.44
CA GLY A 106 -6.17 2.39 20.82
C GLY A 106 -6.47 3.45 21.89
N THR A 107 -6.97 4.64 21.51
CA THR A 107 -7.20 5.73 22.47
C THR A 107 -8.69 6.01 22.69
N SER A 108 -9.02 6.69 23.79
CA SER A 108 -10.39 7.19 24.04
C SER A 108 -10.88 8.19 22.99
N ASN A 109 -10.00 8.68 22.11
CA ASN A 109 -10.39 9.60 21.03
C ASN A 109 -11.23 8.89 19.95
N MET A 110 -11.25 7.56 19.94
CA MET A 110 -12.17 6.79 19.09
C MET A 110 -13.64 7.15 19.31
N ASP A 111 -14.02 7.51 20.55
CA ASP A 111 -15.39 7.95 20.85
C ASP A 111 -15.76 9.24 20.10
N ASN A 112 -14.80 10.14 19.96
CA ASN A 112 -14.99 11.36 19.18
C ASN A 112 -15.09 11.08 17.68
N LEU A 113 -14.32 10.09 17.16
CA LEU A 113 -14.37 9.68 15.77
C LEU A 113 -15.69 8.98 15.44
N ILE A 114 -16.16 8.09 16.31
CA ILE A 114 -17.47 7.44 16.19
C ILE A 114 -18.57 8.51 16.18
N ALA A 115 -18.56 9.45 17.14
CA ALA A 115 -19.51 10.56 17.18
C ALA A 115 -19.38 11.49 15.96
N LEU A 116 -18.22 11.60 15.31
CA LEU A 116 -18.07 12.30 14.03
C LEU A 116 -18.82 11.58 12.91
N VAL A 117 -18.68 10.26 12.80
CA VAL A 117 -19.42 9.47 11.82
C VAL A 117 -20.92 9.60 12.03
N ASP A 118 -21.40 9.45 13.27
CA ASP A 118 -22.84 9.54 13.61
C ASP A 118 -23.51 10.87 13.20
N ARG A 119 -22.77 11.98 13.19
CA ARG A 119 -23.31 13.32 12.90
C ARG A 119 -23.03 13.83 11.50
N THR A 120 -22.36 13.03 10.67
CA THR A 120 -21.97 13.40 9.31
C THR A 120 -22.47 12.39 8.29
N GLU A 121 -22.12 12.57 7.02
CA GLU A 121 -22.37 11.60 5.95
C GLU A 121 -21.35 10.46 5.89
N LEU A 122 -20.38 10.43 6.80
CA LEU A 122 -19.40 9.35 6.92
C LEU A 122 -20.10 8.06 7.35
N ASN A 123 -19.62 6.95 6.84
CA ASN A 123 -20.15 5.63 7.15
C ASN A 123 -19.06 4.56 7.35
N THR A 124 -17.79 4.93 7.24
CA THR A 124 -16.67 3.98 7.18
C THR A 124 -15.46 4.49 7.95
N MET A 125 -14.73 3.56 8.56
CA MET A 125 -13.39 3.79 9.08
C MET A 125 -12.41 2.80 8.47
N VAL A 126 -11.31 3.33 7.90
CA VAL A 126 -10.14 2.54 7.50
C VAL A 126 -9.17 2.54 8.68
N ILE A 127 -8.94 1.38 9.29
CA ILE A 127 -8.13 1.25 10.51
C ILE A 127 -6.88 0.43 10.20
N ASP A 128 -5.70 0.93 10.60
CA ASP A 128 -4.48 0.13 10.51
C ASP A 128 -4.59 -1.14 11.36
N VAL A 129 -4.39 -2.27 10.70
CA VAL A 129 -4.14 -3.58 11.34
C VAL A 129 -2.65 -3.88 11.31
N LYS A 130 -1.97 -3.55 10.19
CA LYS A 130 -0.51 -3.58 10.08
C LYS A 130 -0.04 -2.27 9.46
N ASN A 131 0.78 -1.54 10.21
CA ASN A 131 1.20 -0.18 9.84
C ASN A 131 2.48 -0.13 8.99
N ASP A 132 2.91 1.09 8.61
CA ASP A 132 4.10 1.34 7.78
C ASP A 132 5.44 0.97 8.44
N GLU A 133 5.46 0.72 9.76
CA GLU A 133 6.61 0.21 10.50
C GLU A 133 6.67 -1.34 10.49
N GLY A 134 5.73 -2.01 9.82
CA GLY A 134 5.58 -3.47 9.83
C GLY A 134 5.01 -4.01 11.15
N ARG A 135 4.37 -3.13 11.96
CA ARG A 135 3.83 -3.53 13.27
C ARG A 135 2.36 -3.86 13.18
N VAL A 136 1.98 -5.00 13.74
CA VAL A 136 0.59 -5.41 13.95
C VAL A 136 0.07 -4.75 15.22
N VAL A 137 -1.09 -4.07 15.13
CA VAL A 137 -1.54 -3.10 16.13
C VAL A 137 -2.29 -3.69 17.34
N TYR A 138 -2.60 -4.98 17.31
CA TYR A 138 -3.23 -5.72 18.40
C TYR A 138 -2.69 -7.16 18.49
N ASP A 139 -2.83 -7.83 19.61
CA ASP A 139 -2.47 -9.23 19.77
C ASP A 139 -3.50 -10.12 19.06
N MET A 140 -3.12 -10.66 17.90
CA MET A 140 -3.96 -11.57 17.12
C MET A 140 -3.57 -13.03 17.36
N ASP A 141 -4.48 -13.96 17.08
CA ASP A 141 -4.24 -15.39 17.28
C ASP A 141 -3.42 -15.99 16.12
N SER A 142 -2.19 -15.53 15.98
CA SER A 142 -1.22 -16.01 15.00
C SER A 142 0.11 -16.34 15.65
N ALA A 143 0.49 -17.61 15.58
CA ALA A 143 1.78 -18.08 16.09
C ALA A 143 2.94 -17.39 15.35
N PHE A 144 2.83 -17.24 14.04
CA PHE A 144 3.87 -16.62 13.20
C PHE A 144 4.09 -15.15 13.54
N VAL A 145 3.01 -14.38 13.67
CA VAL A 145 3.09 -12.95 14.05
C VAL A 145 3.71 -12.77 15.43
N ARG A 146 3.38 -13.66 16.39
CA ARG A 146 3.96 -13.65 17.73
C ARG A 146 5.42 -14.07 17.74
N GLU A 147 5.80 -15.10 16.97
CA GLU A 147 7.17 -15.61 16.90
C GLU A 147 8.15 -14.54 16.40
N ILE A 148 7.80 -13.80 15.35
CA ILE A 148 8.63 -12.70 14.86
C ILE A 148 8.54 -11.44 15.73
N GLY A 149 7.63 -11.38 16.71
CA GLY A 149 7.44 -10.24 17.60
C GLY A 149 6.86 -9.00 16.91
N ALA A 150 6.07 -9.19 15.84
CA ALA A 150 5.51 -8.08 15.04
C ALA A 150 4.47 -7.27 15.81
N VAL A 151 3.86 -7.82 16.86
CA VAL A 151 2.84 -7.13 17.66
C VAL A 151 3.42 -5.90 18.37
N LYS A 152 2.76 -4.77 18.18
CA LYS A 152 2.90 -3.57 19.00
C LYS A 152 1.49 -3.16 19.43
N GLU A 153 1.10 -3.65 20.60
CA GLU A 153 -0.27 -3.56 21.08
C GLU A 153 -0.68 -2.10 21.33
N TYR A 154 -1.22 -1.47 20.31
CA TYR A 154 -1.87 -0.16 20.42
C TYR A 154 -3.34 -0.31 20.86
N VAL A 155 -4.01 -1.37 20.38
CA VAL A 155 -5.40 -1.69 20.67
C VAL A 155 -5.47 -2.96 21.50
N SER A 156 -5.78 -2.85 22.77
CA SER A 156 -5.82 -3.99 23.73
C SER A 156 -7.10 -4.84 23.61
N ASP A 157 -8.20 -4.28 23.10
CA ASP A 157 -9.48 -4.98 22.87
C ASP A 157 -10.01 -4.65 21.48
N MET A 158 -9.41 -5.25 20.45
CA MET A 158 -9.87 -5.08 19.05
C MET A 158 -11.30 -5.60 18.86
N PRO A 159 -11.69 -6.79 19.38
CA PRO A 159 -13.09 -7.23 19.28
C PRO A 159 -14.09 -6.25 19.90
N GLY A 160 -13.74 -5.64 21.04
CA GLY A 160 -14.56 -4.62 21.70
C GLY A 160 -14.70 -3.35 20.86
N LEU A 161 -13.61 -2.89 20.27
CA LEU A 161 -13.61 -1.74 19.37
C LEU A 161 -14.50 -1.99 18.14
N ILE A 162 -14.37 -3.15 17.51
CA ILE A 162 -15.17 -3.54 16.34
C ILE A 162 -16.65 -3.58 16.71
N ARG A 163 -17.03 -4.25 17.80
CA ARG A 163 -18.44 -4.28 18.25
C ARG A 163 -18.98 -2.87 18.43
N LYS A 164 -18.24 -2.00 19.08
CA LYS A 164 -18.62 -0.62 19.30
C LYS A 164 -18.87 0.13 18.00
N CYS A 165 -17.95 0.03 17.03
CA CYS A 165 -18.13 0.64 15.71
C CYS A 165 -19.37 0.07 14.98
N LYS A 166 -19.58 -1.25 15.05
CA LYS A 166 -20.75 -1.91 14.44
C LYS A 166 -22.08 -1.48 15.03
N GLU A 167 -22.15 -1.23 16.36
CA GLU A 167 -23.34 -0.70 17.02
C GLU A 167 -23.74 0.67 16.48
N HIS A 168 -22.79 1.42 15.90
CA HIS A 168 -23.01 2.71 15.21
C HIS A 168 -23.16 2.57 13.68
N GLY A 169 -23.26 1.33 13.17
CA GLY A 169 -23.43 1.07 11.74
C GLY A 169 -22.23 1.41 10.87
N ILE A 170 -21.03 1.46 11.47
CA ILE A 170 -19.79 1.83 10.77
C ILE A 170 -19.24 0.62 10.02
N TYR A 171 -18.99 0.76 8.73
CA TYR A 171 -18.27 -0.18 7.90
C TYR A 171 -16.78 -0.11 8.19
N LEU A 172 -16.14 -1.24 8.45
CA LEU A 172 -14.75 -1.29 8.92
C LEU A 172 -13.84 -1.94 7.88
N ILE A 173 -12.86 -1.18 7.41
CA ILE A 173 -11.82 -1.63 6.49
C ILE A 173 -10.52 -1.81 7.26
N ALA A 174 -9.96 -3.04 7.20
CA ALA A 174 -8.65 -3.35 7.78
C ALA A 174 -7.56 -2.98 6.80
N ARG A 175 -6.80 -1.90 7.07
CA ARG A 175 -5.63 -1.55 6.26
C ARG A 175 -4.42 -2.36 6.69
N ILE A 176 -3.79 -3.04 5.71
CA ILE A 176 -2.61 -3.86 5.89
C ILE A 176 -1.53 -3.37 4.92
N VAL A 177 -0.44 -2.82 5.45
CA VAL A 177 0.73 -2.46 4.65
C VAL A 177 1.42 -3.73 4.19
N ALA A 178 1.50 -3.96 2.87
CA ALA A 178 1.99 -5.21 2.30
C ALA A 178 3.53 -5.29 2.29
N PHE A 179 4.17 -4.87 1.21
CA PHE A 179 5.59 -5.15 0.97
C PHE A 179 6.56 -4.13 1.57
N LYS A 180 6.09 -2.98 2.02
CA LYS A 180 6.87 -2.06 2.85
C LYS A 180 6.81 -2.52 4.30
N ASP A 181 7.70 -3.43 4.69
CA ASP A 181 7.70 -4.05 6.01
C ASP A 181 9.11 -4.07 6.61
N PRO A 182 9.54 -2.96 7.22
CA PRO A 182 10.87 -2.89 7.81
C PRO A 182 11.05 -3.87 8.97
N PHE A 183 9.98 -4.17 9.72
CA PHE A 183 10.08 -5.06 10.86
C PHE A 183 10.32 -6.51 10.42
N LEU A 184 9.54 -7.03 9.46
CA LEU A 184 9.75 -8.37 8.92
C LEU A 184 11.10 -8.49 8.21
N ALA A 185 11.46 -7.50 7.38
CA ALA A 185 12.72 -7.48 6.65
C ALA A 185 13.95 -7.52 7.57
N GLU A 186 13.89 -6.88 8.75
CA GLU A 186 15.00 -6.87 9.72
C GLU A 186 15.08 -8.15 10.54
N ASN A 187 13.96 -8.81 10.82
CA ASN A 187 13.92 -10.04 11.62
C ASN A 187 14.00 -11.31 10.75
N ARG A 188 13.67 -11.23 9.45
CA ARG A 188 13.73 -12.31 8.47
C ARG A 188 14.41 -11.80 7.20
N GLN A 189 15.75 -11.67 7.27
CA GLN A 189 16.55 -11.14 6.17
C GLN A 189 16.45 -11.98 4.89
N ASP A 190 16.10 -13.26 5.01
CA ASP A 190 15.81 -14.17 3.91
C ASP A 190 14.56 -13.77 3.11
N LEU A 191 13.68 -13.00 3.72
CA LEU A 191 12.47 -12.43 3.08
C LEU A 191 12.64 -10.97 2.64
N ALA A 192 13.75 -10.33 3.01
CA ALA A 192 14.00 -8.92 2.71
C ALA A 192 14.41 -8.72 1.24
N LEU A 193 14.15 -7.52 0.71
CA LEU A 193 14.84 -7.05 -0.49
C LEU A 193 16.30 -6.76 -0.14
N THR A 194 17.25 -7.43 -0.80
CA THR A 194 18.69 -7.28 -0.57
C THR A 194 19.43 -7.00 -1.86
N ASP A 195 20.61 -6.42 -1.77
CA ASP A 195 21.56 -6.38 -2.88
C ASP A 195 22.35 -7.71 -3.01
N LYS A 196 23.16 -7.85 -4.05
CA LYS A 196 23.99 -9.04 -4.30
C LYS A 196 25.01 -9.35 -3.18
N ASN A 197 25.25 -8.42 -2.25
CA ASN A 197 26.14 -8.61 -1.11
C ASN A 197 25.34 -8.97 0.17
N GLY A 198 24.01 -9.09 0.09
CA GLY A 198 23.14 -9.38 1.22
C GLY A 198 22.78 -8.14 2.06
N ASN A 199 23.09 -6.92 1.62
CA ASN A 199 22.68 -5.72 2.33
C ASN A 199 21.19 -5.45 2.08
N ILE A 200 20.43 -5.24 3.16
CA ILE A 200 18.99 -4.94 3.08
C ILE A 200 18.78 -3.60 2.36
N PHE A 201 17.90 -3.62 1.37
CA PHE A 201 17.42 -2.41 0.72
C PHE A 201 16.62 -1.55 1.70
N ARG A 202 16.89 -0.23 1.67
CA ARG A 202 16.11 0.76 2.41
C ARG A 202 15.71 1.89 1.47
N ASP A 203 14.47 2.32 1.61
CA ASP A 203 13.95 3.48 0.89
C ASP A 203 14.58 4.81 1.39
N LYS A 204 14.21 5.92 0.78
CA LYS A 204 14.71 7.26 1.16
C LYS A 204 14.36 7.66 2.60
N SER A 205 13.37 7.03 3.21
CA SER A 205 12.99 7.21 4.61
C SER A 205 13.74 6.28 5.55
N GLY A 206 14.66 5.44 5.02
CA GLY A 206 15.43 4.45 5.78
C GLY A 206 14.67 3.18 6.11
N LEU A 207 13.45 2.99 5.58
CA LEU A 207 12.60 1.84 5.87
C LEU A 207 12.89 0.68 4.91
N ALA A 208 13.03 -0.52 5.46
CA ALA A 208 13.27 -1.73 4.70
C ALA A 208 11.98 -2.30 4.08
N TRP A 209 12.15 -3.11 3.06
CA TRP A 209 11.08 -3.73 2.30
C TRP A 209 11.32 -5.23 2.21
N VAL A 210 10.24 -6.00 2.15
CA VAL A 210 10.27 -7.44 1.90
C VAL A 210 10.11 -7.74 0.40
N ASN A 211 10.55 -8.93 -0.02
CA ASN A 211 10.59 -9.32 -1.42
C ASN A 211 9.22 -9.87 -1.87
N PRO A 212 8.51 -9.21 -2.80
CA PRO A 212 7.21 -9.69 -3.29
C PRO A 212 7.26 -11.06 -3.99
N TYR A 213 8.43 -11.51 -4.45
CA TYR A 213 8.60 -12.84 -5.05
C TYR A 213 8.68 -13.98 -4.01
N LYS A 214 8.71 -13.67 -2.71
CA LYS A 214 8.74 -14.68 -1.64
C LYS A 214 7.34 -15.08 -1.20
N ARG A 215 6.95 -16.34 -1.44
CA ARG A 215 5.64 -16.86 -1.08
C ARG A 215 5.37 -16.78 0.43
N GLU A 216 6.38 -16.98 1.26
CA GLU A 216 6.24 -16.84 2.72
C GLU A 216 5.81 -15.43 3.15
N VAL A 217 6.16 -14.39 2.38
CA VAL A 217 5.66 -13.03 2.63
C VAL A 217 4.16 -12.96 2.36
N TRP A 218 3.68 -13.62 1.29
CA TRP A 218 2.25 -13.67 0.99
C TRP A 218 1.46 -14.38 2.10
N ASP A 219 1.96 -15.55 2.51
CA ASP A 219 1.33 -16.35 3.57
C ASP A 219 1.26 -15.58 4.89
N TYR A 220 2.31 -14.80 5.23
CA TYR A 220 2.31 -13.89 6.39
C TYR A 220 1.26 -12.80 6.27
N LEU A 221 1.17 -12.13 5.12
CA LEU A 221 0.19 -11.06 4.89
C LEU A 221 -1.24 -11.60 4.94
N LEU A 222 -1.48 -12.78 4.36
CA LEU A 222 -2.79 -13.41 4.40
C LEU A 222 -3.17 -13.94 5.78
N GLU A 223 -2.21 -14.39 6.57
CA GLU A 223 -2.49 -14.76 7.96
C GLU A 223 -3.02 -13.55 8.74
N ILE A 224 -2.39 -12.37 8.59
CA ILE A 224 -2.87 -11.13 9.20
C ILE A 224 -4.26 -10.75 8.68
N ALA A 225 -4.48 -10.88 7.36
CA ALA A 225 -5.77 -10.58 6.73
C ALA A 225 -6.89 -11.49 7.24
N ARG A 226 -6.63 -12.81 7.32
CA ARG A 226 -7.59 -13.78 7.89
C ARG A 226 -7.93 -13.50 9.35
N GLN A 227 -6.95 -13.12 10.15
CA GLN A 227 -7.18 -12.74 11.55
C GLN A 227 -8.01 -11.46 11.67
N ALA A 228 -7.75 -10.46 10.81
CA ALA A 228 -8.55 -9.24 10.77
C ALA A 228 -10.00 -9.52 10.31
N ALA A 229 -10.19 -10.34 9.30
CA ALA A 229 -11.53 -10.79 8.87
C ALA A 229 -12.27 -11.53 10.00
N SER A 230 -11.59 -12.46 10.67
CA SER A 230 -12.16 -13.28 11.74
C SER A 230 -12.58 -12.47 12.96
N VAL A 231 -11.91 -11.36 13.27
CA VAL A 231 -12.28 -10.48 14.40
C VAL A 231 -13.44 -9.55 14.06
N GLY A 232 -13.82 -9.43 12.77
CA GLY A 232 -15.05 -8.77 12.33
C GLY A 232 -14.87 -7.51 11.48
N PHE A 233 -13.72 -7.26 10.89
CA PHE A 233 -13.60 -6.28 9.82
C PHE A 233 -14.45 -6.71 8.60
N ASP A 234 -15.05 -5.75 7.91
CA ASP A 234 -15.92 -5.99 6.77
C ASP A 234 -15.16 -6.14 5.45
N GLU A 235 -13.97 -5.57 5.36
CA GLU A 235 -13.15 -5.51 4.15
C GLU A 235 -11.67 -5.51 4.53
N ILE A 236 -10.85 -6.15 3.70
CA ILE A 236 -9.40 -6.08 3.79
C ILE A 236 -8.88 -5.15 2.69
N GLN A 237 -8.00 -4.21 3.06
CA GLN A 237 -7.35 -3.29 2.14
C GLN A 237 -5.84 -3.44 2.23
N PHE A 238 -5.20 -3.81 1.11
CA PHE A 238 -3.74 -3.79 1.01
C PHE A 238 -3.25 -2.43 0.51
N ASP A 239 -2.36 -1.81 1.29
CA ASP A 239 -1.56 -0.67 0.86
C ASP A 239 -0.10 -1.11 0.67
N TYR A 240 0.69 -0.34 -0.07
CA TYR A 240 2.06 -0.72 -0.46
C TYR A 240 2.15 -2.12 -1.11
N ILE A 241 1.10 -2.51 -1.83
CA ILE A 241 1.04 -3.71 -2.67
C ILE A 241 1.81 -3.43 -3.98
N ARG A 242 3.11 -3.19 -3.85
CA ARG A 242 3.98 -2.72 -4.94
C ARG A 242 5.45 -2.80 -4.60
N PHE A 243 6.29 -2.58 -5.61
CA PHE A 243 7.72 -2.32 -5.41
C PHE A 243 7.99 -0.86 -5.04
N SER A 244 9.15 -0.59 -4.42
CA SER A 244 9.59 0.78 -4.15
C SER A 244 10.01 1.49 -5.44
N THR A 245 9.80 2.81 -5.50
CA THR A 245 10.24 3.67 -6.61
C THR A 245 11.64 4.26 -6.39
N ASP A 246 12.27 4.01 -5.25
CA ASP A 246 13.54 4.62 -4.90
C ASP A 246 14.72 4.07 -5.73
N ALA A 247 15.68 4.93 -6.04
CA ALA A 247 16.80 4.64 -6.94
C ALA A 247 17.64 3.42 -6.51
N GLY A 248 17.65 3.08 -5.21
CA GLY A 248 18.31 1.90 -4.67
C GLY A 248 17.78 0.57 -5.23
N MET A 249 16.53 0.54 -5.74
CA MET A 249 15.91 -0.65 -6.34
C MET A 249 16.68 -1.23 -7.52
N SER A 250 17.44 -0.40 -8.25
CA SER A 250 18.28 -0.87 -9.36
C SER A 250 19.42 -1.79 -8.95
N LYS A 251 19.74 -1.88 -7.65
CA LYS A 251 20.80 -2.73 -7.08
C LYS A 251 20.24 -3.96 -6.39
N VAL A 252 18.93 -4.06 -6.25
CA VAL A 252 18.28 -5.18 -5.58
C VAL A 252 18.42 -6.44 -6.43
N ASP A 253 18.75 -7.54 -5.77
CA ASP A 253 18.71 -8.89 -6.30
C ASP A 253 17.41 -9.55 -5.85
N PHE A 254 16.48 -9.72 -6.77
CA PHE A 254 15.18 -10.32 -6.46
C PHE A 254 15.20 -11.85 -6.37
N GLY A 255 16.33 -12.49 -6.76
CA GLY A 255 16.47 -13.93 -6.81
C GLY A 255 16.05 -14.53 -8.16
N GLU A 256 16.03 -15.87 -8.21
CA GLU A 256 15.77 -16.63 -9.45
C GLU A 256 14.32 -16.49 -9.92
N ASP A 257 13.36 -16.38 -8.99
CA ASP A 257 11.93 -16.25 -9.30
C ASP A 257 11.63 -15.02 -10.20
N ALA A 258 12.41 -13.95 -10.05
CA ALA A 258 12.30 -12.73 -10.87
C ALA A 258 12.84 -12.89 -12.32
N LEU A 259 13.42 -14.04 -12.66
CA LEU A 259 13.81 -14.36 -14.04
C LEU A 259 12.65 -14.94 -14.85
N GLU A 260 11.62 -15.47 -14.18
CA GLU A 260 10.47 -16.12 -14.80
C GLU A 260 9.24 -15.22 -14.84
N GLN A 261 9.14 -14.27 -13.92
CA GLN A 261 8.01 -13.36 -13.79
C GLN A 261 8.49 -11.91 -13.70
N ASP A 262 7.77 -11.00 -14.33
CA ASP A 262 8.01 -9.57 -14.13
C ASP A 262 7.29 -9.05 -12.86
N LYS A 263 7.49 -7.77 -12.55
CA LYS A 263 6.92 -7.15 -11.36
C LYS A 263 5.40 -7.03 -11.40
N GLU A 264 4.82 -6.81 -12.58
CA GLU A 264 3.38 -6.70 -12.76
C GLU A 264 2.72 -8.08 -12.57
N ASP A 265 3.36 -9.14 -13.07
CA ASP A 265 2.87 -10.51 -12.92
C ASP A 265 2.82 -10.93 -11.46
N VAL A 266 3.91 -10.74 -10.72
CA VAL A 266 3.97 -11.18 -9.30
C VAL A 266 3.01 -10.41 -8.39
N ILE A 267 2.80 -9.11 -8.61
CA ILE A 267 1.82 -8.34 -7.85
C ILE A 267 0.39 -8.74 -8.21
N THR A 268 0.14 -9.00 -9.50
CA THR A 268 -1.16 -9.51 -9.96
C THR A 268 -1.44 -10.90 -9.37
N GLU A 269 -0.45 -11.80 -9.38
CA GLU A 269 -0.60 -13.14 -8.79
C GLU A 269 -0.85 -13.09 -7.28
N PHE A 270 -0.14 -12.23 -6.55
CA PHE A 270 -0.46 -11.98 -5.14
C PHE A 270 -1.90 -11.49 -4.96
N THR A 271 -2.36 -10.58 -5.82
CA THR A 271 -3.74 -10.06 -5.77
C THR A 271 -4.76 -11.18 -5.98
N ILE A 272 -4.53 -12.05 -6.98
CA ILE A 272 -5.38 -13.22 -7.26
C ILE A 272 -5.43 -14.15 -6.05
N TYR A 273 -4.25 -14.49 -5.50
CA TYR A 273 -4.14 -15.37 -4.35
C TYR A 273 -4.88 -14.81 -3.13
N ALA A 274 -4.68 -13.52 -2.84
CA ALA A 274 -5.36 -12.86 -1.74
C ALA A 274 -6.88 -12.80 -1.93
N ALA A 275 -7.34 -12.52 -3.15
CA ALA A 275 -8.76 -12.51 -3.48
C ALA A 275 -9.41 -13.88 -3.26
N GLN A 276 -8.79 -14.95 -3.76
CA GLN A 276 -9.32 -16.31 -3.58
C GLN A 276 -9.51 -16.66 -2.10
N GLU A 277 -8.47 -16.44 -1.28
CA GLU A 277 -8.49 -16.75 0.15
C GLU A 277 -9.55 -15.94 0.93
N LEU A 278 -9.69 -14.66 0.62
CA LEU A 278 -10.63 -13.78 1.32
C LEU A 278 -12.06 -13.95 0.83
N HIS A 279 -12.27 -14.21 -0.46
CA HIS A 279 -13.58 -14.50 -1.01
C HIS A 279 -14.16 -15.81 -0.45
N ASP A 280 -13.33 -16.83 -0.23
CA ASP A 280 -13.73 -18.06 0.45
C ASP A 280 -14.23 -17.81 1.88
N MET A 281 -13.79 -16.72 2.51
CA MET A 281 -14.28 -16.26 3.80
C MET A 281 -15.47 -15.30 3.70
N GLY A 282 -15.90 -14.93 2.50
CA GLY A 282 -16.95 -13.96 2.25
C GLY A 282 -16.54 -12.51 2.56
N VAL A 283 -15.25 -12.18 2.49
CA VAL A 283 -14.69 -10.86 2.81
C VAL A 283 -14.17 -10.18 1.55
N PRO A 284 -14.67 -8.97 1.22
CA PRO A 284 -14.20 -8.18 0.10
C PRO A 284 -12.72 -7.78 0.25
N LEU A 285 -12.03 -7.72 -0.90
CA LEU A 285 -10.64 -7.26 -1.01
C LEU A 285 -10.56 -5.95 -1.76
N SER A 286 -9.84 -4.98 -1.20
CA SER A 286 -9.45 -3.75 -1.87
C SER A 286 -7.94 -3.52 -1.86
N ALA A 287 -7.47 -2.61 -2.71
CA ALA A 287 -6.08 -2.21 -2.75
C ALA A 287 -5.91 -0.72 -3.04
N ASP A 288 -4.95 -0.10 -2.34
CA ASP A 288 -4.46 1.23 -2.64
C ASP A 288 -3.37 1.16 -3.71
N VAL A 289 -3.56 1.84 -4.81
CA VAL A 289 -2.64 1.83 -5.95
C VAL A 289 -2.20 3.24 -6.32
N TYR A 290 -1.05 3.37 -6.97
CA TYR A 290 -0.63 4.66 -7.48
C TYR A 290 -1.60 5.17 -8.56
N GLY A 291 -2.08 6.41 -8.42
CA GLY A 291 -2.99 7.00 -9.39
C GLY A 291 -2.40 7.13 -10.79
N VAL A 292 -1.10 7.36 -10.91
CA VAL A 292 -0.38 7.53 -12.18
C VAL A 292 -0.33 6.26 -13.04
N ILE A 293 -0.48 5.07 -12.46
CA ILE A 293 -0.43 3.80 -13.22
C ILE A 293 -1.60 3.62 -14.19
N ILE A 294 -2.68 4.39 -14.01
CA ILE A 294 -3.84 4.33 -14.90
C ILE A 294 -3.46 4.74 -16.32
N ASP A 295 -2.60 5.76 -16.44
CA ASP A 295 -2.21 6.34 -17.74
C ASP A 295 -0.75 6.04 -18.12
N SER A 296 0.10 5.67 -17.16
CA SER A 296 1.54 5.47 -17.37
C SER A 296 1.94 4.00 -17.25
N LYS A 297 2.15 3.34 -18.37
CA LYS A 297 2.69 1.97 -18.41
C LYS A 297 4.09 1.86 -17.81
N LEU A 298 4.91 2.94 -17.94
CA LEU A 298 6.24 2.95 -17.36
C LEU A 298 6.17 2.94 -15.83
N ASP A 299 5.31 3.78 -15.25
CA ASP A 299 5.15 3.80 -13.78
C ASP A 299 4.53 2.49 -13.29
N ALA A 300 3.56 1.92 -14.03
CA ALA A 300 3.00 0.61 -13.73
C ALA A 300 4.09 -0.47 -13.63
N SER A 301 4.99 -0.55 -14.61
CA SER A 301 6.09 -1.54 -14.63
C SER A 301 7.14 -1.28 -13.53
N ILE A 302 7.39 -0.02 -13.15
CA ILE A 302 8.31 0.30 -12.06
C ILE A 302 7.79 -0.21 -10.73
N VAL A 303 6.52 0.04 -10.43
CA VAL A 303 5.89 -0.34 -9.16
C VAL A 303 5.31 -1.76 -9.18
N GLY A 304 5.16 -2.37 -10.36
CA GLY A 304 4.58 -3.70 -10.52
C GLY A 304 3.05 -3.71 -10.39
N GLN A 305 2.38 -2.57 -10.59
CA GLN A 305 0.91 -2.49 -10.47
C GLN A 305 0.27 -2.40 -11.86
N ASN A 306 -0.27 -3.51 -12.35
CA ASN A 306 -1.11 -3.50 -13.54
C ASN A 306 -2.56 -3.21 -13.13
N TYR A 307 -2.99 -1.94 -13.30
CA TYR A 307 -4.30 -1.48 -12.87
C TYR A 307 -5.45 -2.34 -13.41
N TYR A 308 -5.40 -2.68 -14.69
CA TYR A 308 -6.48 -3.41 -15.36
C TYR A 308 -6.53 -4.89 -14.94
N GLU A 309 -5.38 -5.53 -14.77
CA GLU A 309 -5.33 -6.92 -14.32
C GLU A 309 -5.73 -7.03 -12.85
N MET A 310 -5.19 -6.18 -11.98
CA MET A 310 -5.56 -6.17 -10.55
C MET A 310 -7.07 -5.91 -10.36
N ALA A 311 -7.66 -4.99 -11.14
CA ALA A 311 -9.09 -4.65 -11.05
C ALA A 311 -10.04 -5.80 -11.38
N LYS A 312 -9.59 -6.86 -12.05
CA LYS A 312 -10.40 -8.05 -12.33
C LYS A 312 -10.63 -8.92 -11.10
N HIS A 313 -9.78 -8.78 -10.10
CA HIS A 313 -9.73 -9.64 -8.91
C HIS A 313 -10.06 -8.89 -7.61
N LEU A 314 -10.03 -7.56 -7.63
CA LEU A 314 -10.38 -6.71 -6.50
C LEU A 314 -11.87 -6.34 -6.53
N ASP A 315 -12.51 -6.28 -5.35
CA ASP A 315 -13.87 -5.76 -5.21
C ASP A 315 -13.91 -4.23 -5.30
N TYR A 316 -12.86 -3.58 -4.75
CA TYR A 316 -12.63 -2.15 -4.85
C TYR A 316 -11.16 -1.87 -5.15
N ILE A 317 -10.89 -0.81 -5.90
CA ILE A 317 -9.55 -0.31 -6.17
C ILE A 317 -9.51 1.18 -5.88
N SER A 318 -8.51 1.62 -5.11
CA SER A 318 -8.39 2.98 -4.60
C SER A 318 -7.16 3.68 -5.20
N PRO A 319 -7.28 4.35 -6.36
CA PRO A 319 -6.17 5.11 -6.92
C PRO A 319 -5.83 6.32 -6.05
N MET A 320 -4.58 6.44 -5.64
CA MET A 320 -4.06 7.56 -4.86
C MET A 320 -3.79 8.77 -5.76
N VAL A 321 -4.85 9.53 -6.06
CA VAL A 321 -4.83 10.68 -6.97
C VAL A 321 -4.74 12.01 -6.20
N TYR A 322 -3.77 12.11 -5.30
CA TYR A 322 -3.58 13.31 -4.49
C TYR A 322 -2.88 14.42 -5.28
N PRO A 323 -3.42 15.66 -5.34
CA PRO A 323 -2.77 16.77 -6.05
C PRO A 323 -1.34 17.03 -5.60
N SER A 324 -1.03 16.84 -4.32
CA SER A 324 0.31 16.96 -3.73
C SER A 324 1.34 15.95 -4.25
N HIS A 325 0.90 14.87 -4.89
CA HIS A 325 1.78 13.87 -5.49
C HIS A 325 2.23 14.21 -6.91
N TYR A 326 1.63 15.22 -7.52
CA TYR A 326 1.98 15.68 -8.86
C TYR A 326 2.96 16.84 -8.79
N GLY A 327 4.08 16.74 -9.51
CA GLY A 327 5.09 17.78 -9.56
C GLY A 327 4.63 19.04 -10.32
N PRO A 328 5.38 20.16 -10.16
CA PRO A 328 5.11 21.39 -10.90
C PRO A 328 5.09 21.16 -12.41
N GLY A 329 4.14 21.77 -13.10
CA GLY A 329 3.96 21.64 -14.55
C GLY A 329 3.09 20.46 -14.98
N ASN A 330 2.70 19.56 -14.08
CA ASN A 330 1.79 18.46 -14.38
C ASN A 330 0.43 19.02 -14.78
N LEU A 331 -0.19 18.51 -15.85
CA LEU A 331 -1.42 19.01 -16.44
C LEU A 331 -1.39 20.54 -16.75
N GLY A 332 -0.21 21.11 -16.98
CA GLY A 332 -0.02 22.55 -17.20
C GLY A 332 -0.15 23.41 -15.95
N LEU A 333 -0.26 22.83 -14.76
CA LEU A 333 -0.39 23.54 -13.49
C LEU A 333 0.97 23.81 -12.86
N ALA A 334 1.25 25.08 -12.52
CA ALA A 334 2.49 25.45 -11.86
C ALA A 334 2.62 24.85 -10.45
N VAL A 335 1.51 24.75 -9.73
CA VAL A 335 1.40 24.15 -8.40
C VAL A 335 0.12 23.32 -8.34
N PRO A 336 0.14 22.03 -8.71
CA PRO A 336 -1.06 21.18 -8.72
C PRO A 336 -1.79 21.12 -7.37
N ASP A 337 -1.04 21.10 -6.27
CA ASP A 337 -1.57 21.04 -4.91
C ASP A 337 -2.40 22.27 -4.50
N ALA A 338 -2.13 23.42 -5.10
CA ALA A 338 -2.88 24.65 -4.88
C ALA A 338 -4.17 24.72 -5.71
N GLN A 339 -4.40 23.79 -6.64
CA GLN A 339 -5.54 23.77 -7.56
C GLN A 339 -6.09 22.35 -7.68
N PRO A 340 -6.72 21.82 -6.63
CA PRO A 340 -7.17 20.43 -6.58
C PRO A 340 -8.38 20.11 -7.48
N TYR A 341 -8.96 21.14 -8.17
CA TYR A 341 -10.12 21.00 -9.07
C TYR A 341 -9.85 21.60 -10.43
#